data_bd3b6e10a576ae8c43126c9a59d3138b
#
_entry.id   bd3b6e10a576ae8c43126c9a59d3138b
#
_cell.length_a   1.000
_cell.length_b   1.000
_cell.length_c   1.000
_cell.angle_alpha   90.00
_cell.angle_beta   90.00
_cell.angle_gamma   90.00
#
_symmetry.space_group_name_H-M   'P 1'
#
loop_
_entity.id
_entity.type
_entity.pdbx_description
1 polymer ?
#
loop_
_entity_poly.entity_id
_entity_poly.type
_entity_poly.pdbx_seq_one_letter_code
_entity_poly.pdbx_strand_id
1 'polypeptide(L)' 'MEPSLQDRYYSAGTCFGCGPSNRHGLQIKSYSDDNGVAATWTASDKYGNGFGFVNGGIISTLLDCH' A
#
# COMPACT_ATOMS: atom_id res chain seq x y z
N MET A 1 8.50 13.87 -10.83
CA MET A 1 8.11 12.52 -10.35
C MET A 1 6.63 12.33 -10.62
N GLU A 2 6.26 11.21 -11.22
CA GLU A 2 4.85 10.93 -11.51
C GLU A 2 4.09 10.61 -10.22
N PRO A 3 2.83 11.03 -10.10
CA PRO A 3 2.01 10.60 -8.98
C PRO A 3 1.73 9.09 -9.05
N SER A 4 1.46 8.48 -7.91
CA SER A 4 1.05 7.08 -7.88
C SER A 4 -0.31 6.91 -8.60
N LEU A 5 -0.63 5.69 -8.98
CA LEU A 5 -1.93 5.39 -9.57
C LEU A 5 -3.07 5.72 -8.62
N GLN A 6 -2.89 5.48 -7.31
CA GLN A 6 -3.89 5.82 -6.31
C GLN A 6 -4.12 7.32 -6.21
N ASP A 7 -3.06 8.11 -6.19
CA ASP A 7 -3.17 9.56 -6.13
C ASP A 7 -3.81 10.13 -7.40
N ARG A 8 -3.55 9.51 -8.55
CA ARG A 8 -4.05 9.97 -9.84
C ARG A 8 -5.51 9.63 -10.06
N TYR A 9 -5.94 8.42 -9.70
CA TYR A 9 -7.27 7.90 -10.04
C TYR A 9 -8.18 7.67 -8.85
N TYR A 10 -7.67 7.74 -7.63
CA TYR A 10 -8.41 7.36 -6.43
C TYR A 10 -8.06 8.27 -5.23
N SER A 11 -7.74 9.54 -5.49
CA SER A 11 -7.19 10.45 -4.47
C SER A 11 -8.11 10.61 -3.24
N ALA A 12 -9.44 10.51 -3.43
CA ALA A 12 -10.40 10.59 -2.32
C ALA A 12 -10.68 9.22 -1.68
N GLY A 13 -9.99 8.17 -2.09
CA GLY A 13 -10.22 6.82 -1.61
C GLY A 13 -9.86 6.63 -0.15
N THR A 14 -10.67 5.84 0.55
CA THR A 14 -10.51 5.58 1.99
C THR A 14 -10.21 4.12 2.31
N CYS A 15 -9.92 3.29 1.30
CA CYS A 15 -9.55 1.90 1.49
C CYS A 15 -8.38 1.77 2.47
N PHE A 16 -8.46 0.84 3.40
CA PHE A 16 -7.39 0.63 4.37
C PHE A 16 -6.05 0.32 3.71
N GLY A 17 -6.04 -0.46 2.63
CA GLY A 17 -4.80 -0.84 1.95
C GLY A 17 -4.23 0.25 1.06
N CYS A 18 -5.06 0.89 0.24
CA CYS A 18 -4.57 1.76 -0.84
C CYS A 18 -5.19 3.16 -0.87
N GLY A 19 -6.10 3.50 0.05
CA GLY A 19 -6.77 4.79 0.03
C GLY A 19 -5.86 5.94 0.43
N PRO A 20 -5.55 6.87 -0.48
CA PRO A 20 -4.69 8.01 -0.14
C PRO A 20 -5.27 8.92 0.94
N SER A 21 -6.60 8.95 1.07
CA SER A 21 -7.29 9.78 2.05
C SER A 21 -7.47 9.11 3.41
N ASN A 22 -7.07 7.84 3.56
CA ASN A 22 -7.08 7.16 4.84
C ASN A 22 -5.70 7.23 5.49
N ARG A 23 -5.49 8.23 6.35
CA ARG A 23 -4.20 8.45 7.02
C ARG A 23 -3.81 7.33 7.98
N HIS A 24 -4.77 6.50 8.39
CA HIS A 24 -4.54 5.37 9.29
C HIS A 24 -4.36 4.05 8.52
N GLY A 25 -4.51 4.09 7.21
CA GLY A 25 -4.32 2.93 6.35
C GLY A 25 -2.86 2.77 5.90
N LEU A 26 -2.62 1.76 5.05
CA LEU A 26 -1.28 1.46 4.56
C LEU A 26 -0.82 2.43 3.48
N GLN A 27 -1.75 3.04 2.78
CA GLN A 27 -1.48 4.03 1.72
C GLN A 27 -0.49 3.52 0.67
N ILE A 28 -0.74 2.33 0.15
CA ILE A 28 0.09 1.73 -0.91
C ILE A 28 0.14 2.66 -2.11
N LYS A 29 1.33 2.83 -2.67
CA LYS A 29 1.56 3.65 -3.86
C LYS A 29 2.05 2.75 -4.97
N SER A 30 1.26 2.63 -6.03
CA SER A 30 1.58 1.83 -7.20
C SER A 30 1.94 2.73 -8.39
N TYR A 31 2.89 2.29 -9.18
CA TYR A 31 3.37 3.04 -10.34
C TYR A 31 3.42 2.11 -11.55
N SER A 32 2.98 2.60 -12.71
CA SER A 32 3.09 1.84 -13.94
C SER A 32 4.46 2.03 -14.58
N ASP A 33 4.96 0.98 -15.20
CA ASP A 33 6.19 1.01 -15.98
C ASP A 33 6.04 0.11 -17.22
N ASP A 34 7.11 -0.06 -18.02
CA ASP A 34 7.06 -0.84 -19.25
C ASP A 34 6.73 -2.32 -19.02
N ASN A 35 6.94 -2.83 -17.81
CA ASN A 35 6.73 -4.22 -17.44
C ASN A 35 5.45 -4.46 -16.64
N GLY A 36 4.65 -3.42 -16.39
CA GLY A 36 3.40 -3.52 -15.65
C GLY A 36 3.29 -2.51 -14.53
N VAL A 37 2.88 -2.95 -13.36
CA VAL A 37 2.67 -2.10 -12.18
C VAL A 37 3.52 -2.60 -11.02
N ALA A 38 4.17 -1.67 -10.34
CA ALA A 38 5.01 -2.00 -9.19
C ALA A 38 4.71 -1.09 -8.00
N ALA A 39 4.87 -1.63 -6.79
CA ALA A 39 4.76 -0.87 -5.56
C ALA A 39 5.85 -1.33 -4.58
N THR A 40 6.34 -0.40 -3.78
CA THR A 40 7.25 -0.69 -2.67
C THR A 40 6.62 -0.12 -1.40
N TRP A 41 6.60 -0.93 -0.33
CA TRP A 41 6.02 -0.52 0.93
C TRP A 41 6.91 -0.99 2.07
N THR A 42 7.26 -0.08 2.98
CA THR A 42 8.14 -0.39 4.10
C THR A 42 7.32 -0.50 5.38
N ALA A 43 7.42 -1.65 6.05
CA ALA A 43 6.68 -1.91 7.28
C ALA A 43 7.32 -1.19 8.47
N SER A 44 6.49 -0.59 9.34
CA SER A 44 6.91 -0.17 10.66
C SER A 44 6.64 -1.30 11.66
N ASP A 45 7.21 -1.20 12.85
CA ASP A 45 7.10 -2.26 13.86
C ASP A 45 5.66 -2.58 14.27
N LYS A 46 4.74 -1.62 14.16
CA LYS A 46 3.33 -1.84 14.52
C LYS A 46 2.64 -2.88 13.64
N TYR A 47 3.21 -3.22 12.48
CA TYR A 47 2.66 -4.23 11.59
C TYR A 47 3.33 -5.59 11.76
N GLY A 48 4.19 -5.74 12.77
CA GLY A 48 4.88 -6.99 13.04
C GLY A 48 3.97 -8.02 13.69
N ASN A 49 4.39 -9.28 13.62
CA ASN A 49 3.68 -10.40 14.25
C ASN A 49 4.22 -10.74 15.65
N GLY A 50 5.14 -9.94 16.17
CA GLY A 50 5.79 -10.19 17.46
C GLY A 50 7.02 -11.09 17.40
N PHE A 51 7.35 -11.61 16.22
CA PHE A 51 8.49 -12.53 16.02
C PHE A 51 9.52 -12.01 15.02
N GLY A 52 9.45 -10.71 14.70
CA GLY A 52 10.39 -10.09 13.75
C GLY A 52 9.95 -10.12 12.30
N PHE A 53 8.71 -10.54 12.03
CA PHE A 53 8.15 -10.59 10.67
C PHE A 53 6.91 -9.72 10.57
N VAL A 54 6.56 -9.31 9.35
CA VAL A 54 5.33 -8.58 9.10
C VAL A 54 4.12 -9.51 9.29
N ASN A 55 3.07 -8.99 9.94
CA ASN A 55 1.85 -9.75 10.16
C ASN A 55 1.26 -10.25 8.84
N GLY A 56 0.84 -11.53 8.79
CA GLY A 56 0.31 -12.13 7.57
C GLY A 56 -0.93 -11.44 7.03
N GLY A 57 -1.78 -10.88 7.89
CA GLY A 57 -2.95 -10.10 7.46
C GLY A 57 -2.54 -8.83 6.72
N ILE A 58 -1.47 -8.18 7.15
CA ILE A 58 -0.92 -7.01 6.46
C ILE A 58 -0.39 -7.42 5.08
N ILE A 59 0.35 -8.51 5.00
CA ILE A 59 0.85 -9.03 3.71
C ILE A 59 -0.32 -9.31 2.76
N SER A 60 -1.38 -9.94 3.25
CA SER A 60 -2.58 -10.22 2.44
C SER A 60 -3.25 -8.94 1.95
N THR A 61 -3.32 -7.92 2.80
CA THR A 61 -3.87 -6.61 2.41
C THR A 61 -3.05 -5.98 1.30
N LEU A 62 -1.71 -6.03 1.41
CA LEU A 62 -0.83 -5.50 0.38
C LEU A 62 -1.05 -6.20 -0.97
N LEU A 63 -1.16 -7.52 -0.96
CA LEU A 63 -1.41 -8.30 -2.18
C LEU A 63 -2.79 -8.01 -2.76
N ASP A 64 -3.81 -7.86 -1.93
CA ASP A 64 -5.17 -7.60 -2.37
C ASP A 64 -5.31 -6.22 -3.03
N CYS A 65 -4.65 -5.21 -2.51
CA CYS A 65 -4.77 -3.83 -2.98
C CYS A 65 -3.73 -3.45 -4.04
N HIS A 66 -2.79 -4.31 -4.31
CA HIS A 66 -1.81 -4.08 -5.37
C HIS A 66 -2.22 -4.82 -6.63
#